data_b03dc13f508a16667b1cd547ddad1e61
#
_entry.id   b03dc13f508a16667b1cd547ddad1e61
#
_cell.length_a   1.000
_cell.length_b   1.000
_cell.length_c   1.000
_cell.angle_alpha   90.00
_cell.angle_beta   90.00
_cell.angle_gamma   90.00
#
_symmetry.space_group_name_H-M   'P 1'
#
loop_
_entity.id
_entity.type
_entity.pdbx_description
1 polymer ?
#
loop_
_entity_poly.entity_id
_entity_poly.type
_entity_poly.pdbx_seq_one_letter_code
_entity_poly.pdbx_strand_id
1 'polypeptide(L)'
;MRYKHDIADISDDKLNPERLYDLPIRQFVYNLDYLDVNDQRYGETVCGFIAEEIANVYPVACEYNADGVPENWDIRYVIPPMLSLIQKQHQEIESLKKKFTSLEQKVNQLIN
;
A
#
# COMPACT_ATOMS: atom_id res chain seq x y z
N MET A 1 -13.78 13.08 19.09
CA MET A 1 -14.09 13.38 17.70
C MET A 1 -15.57 13.24 17.44
N ARG A 2 -16.12 14.11 16.60
CA ARG A 2 -17.58 14.27 16.47
C ARG A 2 -18.31 13.02 15.96
N TYR A 3 -17.71 12.28 15.02
CA TYR A 3 -18.36 11.16 14.35
C TYR A 3 -17.64 9.81 14.54
N LYS A 4 -16.62 9.78 15.38
CA LYS A 4 -15.76 8.61 15.51
C LYS A 4 -15.52 8.28 16.96
N HIS A 5 -15.37 6.99 17.23
CA HIS A 5 -14.98 6.50 18.55
C HIS A 5 -13.96 5.37 18.38
N ASP A 6 -13.43 4.86 19.49
CA ASP A 6 -12.40 3.81 19.48
C ASP A 6 -11.20 4.14 18.60
N ILE A 7 -10.75 5.41 18.68
CA ILE A 7 -9.65 5.91 17.88
C ILE A 7 -8.34 5.34 18.43
N ALA A 8 -7.59 4.66 17.57
CA ALA A 8 -6.32 4.03 17.92
C ALA A 8 -5.39 3.98 16.70
N ASP A 9 -4.13 3.68 16.94
CA ASP A 9 -3.19 3.39 15.85
C ASP A 9 -3.61 2.08 15.17
N ILE A 10 -3.20 1.91 13.91
CA ILE A 10 -3.53 0.71 13.13
C ILE A 10 -2.93 -0.51 13.82
N SER A 11 -3.78 -1.41 14.29
CA SER A 11 -3.36 -2.65 14.95
C SER A 11 -4.23 -3.86 14.58
N ASP A 12 -5.32 -3.64 13.87
CA ASP A 12 -6.21 -4.71 13.43
C ASP A 12 -5.51 -5.55 12.37
N ASP A 13 -5.58 -6.88 12.51
CA ASP A 13 -4.93 -7.80 11.58
C ASP A 13 -5.41 -7.64 10.13
N LYS A 14 -6.71 -7.33 9.96
CA LYS A 14 -7.29 -7.11 8.63
C LYS A 14 -6.72 -5.87 7.96
N LEU A 15 -6.29 -4.88 8.74
CA LEU A 15 -5.75 -3.62 8.27
C LEU A 15 -4.23 -3.61 8.28
N ASN A 16 -3.57 -4.72 8.59
CA ASN A 16 -2.12 -4.80 8.74
C ASN A 16 -1.41 -4.25 7.49
N PRO A 17 -0.72 -3.11 7.61
CA PRO A 17 -0.09 -2.46 6.46
C PRO A 17 0.96 -3.33 5.76
N GLU A 18 1.61 -4.22 6.49
CA GLU A 18 2.67 -5.07 5.93
C GLU A 18 2.18 -6.00 4.83
N ARG A 19 0.89 -6.30 4.78
CA ARG A 19 0.29 -7.07 3.69
C ARG A 19 0.43 -6.37 2.34
N LEU A 20 0.54 -5.03 2.34
CA LEU A 20 0.71 -4.27 1.09
C LEU A 20 2.03 -4.56 0.39
N TYR A 21 3.04 -5.07 1.10
CA TYR A 21 4.31 -5.45 0.47
C TYR A 21 4.14 -6.56 -0.57
N ASP A 22 3.11 -7.38 -0.43
CA ASP A 22 2.84 -8.52 -1.31
C ASP A 22 1.88 -8.17 -2.44
N LEU A 23 1.41 -6.91 -2.50
CA LEU A 23 0.43 -6.50 -3.49
C LEU A 23 1.12 -6.15 -4.81
N PRO A 24 0.80 -6.87 -5.89
CA PRO A 24 1.38 -6.55 -7.20
C PRO A 24 0.87 -5.21 -7.72
N ILE A 25 1.79 -4.42 -8.29
CA ILE A 25 1.45 -3.18 -8.96
C ILE A 25 1.54 -3.47 -10.45
N ARG A 26 0.44 -3.21 -11.17
CA ARG A 26 0.31 -3.59 -12.57
C ARG A 26 0.16 -2.38 -13.47
N GLN A 27 0.51 -2.58 -14.73
CA GLN A 27 0.04 -1.72 -15.81
C GLN A 27 -0.89 -2.54 -16.69
N PHE A 28 -1.91 -1.91 -17.24
CA PHE A 28 -2.91 -2.60 -18.03
C PHE A 28 -3.64 -1.62 -18.95
N VAL A 29 -4.37 -2.17 -19.89
CA VAL A 29 -5.29 -1.41 -20.75
C VAL A 29 -6.68 -1.94 -20.47
N TYR A 30 -7.64 -1.05 -20.22
CA TYR A 30 -9.01 -1.48 -20.01
C TYR A 30 -9.58 -2.09 -21.29
N ASN A 31 -10.42 -3.11 -21.14
CA ASN A 31 -11.13 -3.68 -22.27
C ASN A 31 -12.01 -2.60 -22.91
N LEU A 32 -12.06 -2.59 -24.23
CA LEU A 32 -12.77 -1.55 -24.98
C LEU A 32 -14.27 -1.51 -24.67
N ASP A 33 -14.83 -2.66 -24.27
CA ASP A 33 -16.25 -2.78 -23.89
C ASP A 33 -16.56 -2.17 -22.52
N TYR A 34 -15.53 -1.92 -21.71
CA TYR A 34 -15.70 -1.45 -20.34
C TYR A 34 -15.76 0.08 -20.24
N LEU A 35 -14.96 0.78 -21.05
CA LEU A 35 -14.87 2.23 -21.01
C LEU A 35 -15.61 2.88 -22.15
N ASP A 36 -16.19 4.08 -21.90
CA ASP A 36 -16.69 4.97 -22.93
C ASP A 36 -15.50 5.46 -23.77
N VAL A 37 -15.71 5.62 -25.09
CA VAL A 37 -14.68 6.11 -26.02
C VAL A 37 -14.15 7.50 -25.67
N ASN A 38 -14.93 8.28 -24.92
CA ASN A 38 -14.53 9.61 -24.45
C ASN A 38 -13.75 9.59 -23.12
N ASP A 39 -13.62 8.42 -22.49
CA ASP A 39 -12.83 8.28 -21.26
C ASP A 39 -11.35 8.43 -21.61
N GLN A 40 -10.62 9.20 -20.80
CA GLN A 40 -9.20 9.45 -21.02
C GLN A 40 -8.36 8.18 -20.99
N ARG A 41 -8.83 7.13 -20.31
CA ARG A 41 -8.14 5.84 -20.19
C ARG A 41 -8.38 4.92 -21.40
N TYR A 42 -9.28 5.31 -22.30
CA TYR A 42 -9.66 4.47 -23.46
C TYR A 42 -8.45 4.24 -24.36
N GLY A 43 -8.07 2.98 -24.50
CA GLY A 43 -6.92 2.59 -25.32
C GLY A 43 -5.55 2.92 -24.74
N GLU A 44 -5.48 3.52 -23.56
CA GLU A 44 -4.23 3.92 -22.93
C GLU A 44 -3.76 2.88 -21.90
N THR A 45 -2.44 2.77 -21.76
CA THR A 45 -1.84 1.98 -20.68
C THR A 45 -1.92 2.80 -19.39
N VAL A 46 -2.52 2.22 -18.38
CA VAL A 46 -2.64 2.84 -17.05
C VAL A 46 -2.00 1.94 -16.01
N CYS A 47 -1.68 2.49 -14.86
CA CYS A 47 -1.18 1.71 -13.72
C CYS A 47 -2.25 1.58 -12.65
N GLY A 48 -2.17 0.52 -11.88
CA GLY A 48 -3.08 0.31 -10.78
C GLY A 48 -2.99 -1.11 -10.24
N PHE A 49 -4.06 -1.50 -9.56
CA PHE A 49 -4.17 -2.84 -8.99
C PHE A 49 -5.24 -3.63 -9.71
N ILE A 50 -5.06 -4.94 -9.71
CA ILE A 50 -6.06 -5.87 -10.22
C ILE A 50 -6.96 -6.28 -9.04
N ALA A 51 -8.28 -6.14 -9.17
CA ALA A 51 -9.22 -6.35 -8.08
C ALA A 51 -9.10 -7.74 -7.46
N GLU A 52 -8.90 -8.78 -8.26
CA GLU A 52 -8.72 -10.15 -7.80
C GLU A 52 -7.45 -10.32 -6.98
N GLU A 53 -6.39 -9.59 -7.32
CA GLU A 53 -5.14 -9.60 -6.56
C GLU A 53 -5.30 -8.88 -5.23
N ILE A 54 -6.04 -7.77 -5.22
CA ILE A 54 -6.41 -7.07 -3.98
C ILE A 54 -7.21 -8.00 -3.05
N ALA A 55 -8.19 -8.70 -3.59
CA ALA A 55 -9.01 -9.62 -2.81
C ALA A 55 -8.17 -10.72 -2.16
N ASN A 56 -7.11 -11.16 -2.83
CA ASN A 56 -6.24 -12.20 -2.33
C ASN A 56 -5.26 -11.68 -1.26
N VAL A 57 -4.68 -10.50 -1.44
CA VAL A 57 -3.58 -9.98 -0.60
C VAL A 57 -4.10 -9.08 0.51
N TYR A 58 -5.03 -8.18 0.19
CA TYR A 58 -5.53 -7.18 1.13
C TYR A 58 -7.04 -7.02 0.95
N PRO A 59 -7.82 -8.04 1.32
CA PRO A 59 -9.26 -8.10 1.02
C PRO A 59 -10.07 -6.94 1.59
N VAL A 60 -9.62 -6.31 2.67
CA VAL A 60 -10.32 -5.17 3.28
C VAL A 60 -10.45 -4.00 2.29
N ALA A 61 -9.51 -3.87 1.35
CA ALA A 61 -9.52 -2.80 0.36
C ALA A 61 -10.27 -3.17 -0.92
N CYS A 62 -10.75 -4.39 -1.05
CA CYS A 62 -11.44 -4.85 -2.24
C CYS A 62 -12.92 -4.45 -2.20
N GLU A 63 -13.42 -3.95 -3.33
CA GLU A 63 -14.83 -3.71 -3.54
C GLU A 63 -15.38 -4.84 -4.40
N TYR A 64 -16.53 -5.40 -3.97
CA TYR A 64 -17.17 -6.53 -4.63
C TYR A 64 -18.48 -6.08 -5.25
N ASN A 65 -18.83 -6.71 -6.39
CA ASN A 65 -20.14 -6.44 -6.99
C ASN A 65 -21.25 -7.21 -6.26
N ALA A 66 -22.49 -7.10 -6.77
CA ALA A 66 -23.65 -7.74 -6.17
C ALA A 66 -23.54 -9.27 -6.10
N ASP A 67 -22.75 -9.87 -7.00
CA ASP A 67 -22.54 -11.32 -7.05
C ASP A 67 -21.34 -11.77 -6.20
N GLY A 68 -20.71 -10.85 -5.46
CA GLY A 68 -19.57 -11.16 -4.62
C GLY A 68 -18.25 -11.30 -5.38
N VAL A 69 -18.19 -10.83 -6.62
CA VAL A 69 -16.98 -10.89 -7.46
C VAL A 69 -16.16 -9.63 -7.26
N PRO A 70 -14.81 -9.73 -7.10
CA PRO A 70 -13.96 -8.56 -6.99
C PRO A 70 -14.11 -7.65 -8.22
N GLU A 71 -14.34 -6.36 -8.00
CA GLU A 71 -14.61 -5.42 -9.07
C GLU A 71 -13.67 -4.22 -9.04
N ASN A 72 -13.32 -3.72 -7.85
CA ASN A 72 -12.57 -2.49 -7.71
C ASN A 72 -11.85 -2.49 -6.35
N TRP A 73 -11.19 -1.40 -6.03
CA TRP A 73 -10.51 -1.24 -4.75
C TRP A 73 -10.79 0.16 -4.18
N ASP A 74 -10.72 0.25 -2.85
CA ASP A 74 -11.02 1.47 -2.12
C ASP A 74 -9.72 2.13 -1.66
N ILE A 75 -9.44 3.31 -2.21
CA ILE A 75 -8.24 4.08 -1.90
C ILE A 75 -8.12 4.42 -0.42
N ARG A 76 -9.25 4.55 0.29
CA ARG A 76 -9.27 4.86 1.72
C ARG A 76 -8.67 3.74 2.56
N TYR A 77 -8.69 2.52 2.06
CA TYR A 77 -8.09 1.36 2.72
C TYR A 77 -6.67 1.05 2.24
N VAL A 78 -6.15 1.85 1.31
CA VAL A 78 -4.79 1.68 0.79
C VAL A 78 -3.87 2.82 1.23
N ILE A 79 -4.32 4.07 1.08
CA ILE A 79 -3.47 5.24 1.34
C ILE A 79 -3.06 5.36 2.81
N PRO A 80 -3.97 5.34 3.81
CA PRO A 80 -3.52 5.43 5.21
C PRO A 80 -2.61 4.29 5.65
N PRO A 81 -2.88 3.01 5.33
CA PRO A 81 -1.93 1.93 5.64
C PRO A 81 -0.58 2.11 4.95
N MET A 82 -0.57 2.57 3.71
CA MET A 82 0.67 2.85 2.98
C MET A 82 1.48 3.95 3.65
N LEU A 83 0.83 5.02 4.11
CA LEU A 83 1.49 6.08 4.86
C LEU A 83 2.09 5.55 6.16
N SER A 84 1.37 4.66 6.84
CA SER A 84 1.87 3.99 8.05
C SER A 84 3.17 3.24 7.77
N LEU A 85 3.27 2.53 6.63
CA LEU A 85 4.50 1.86 6.23
C LEU A 85 5.63 2.85 5.96
N ILE A 86 5.33 3.95 5.29
CA ILE A 86 6.33 4.99 5.00
C ILE A 86 6.88 5.58 6.31
N GLN A 87 6.01 5.87 7.26
CA GLN A 87 6.43 6.38 8.57
C GLN A 87 7.30 5.38 9.33
N LYS A 88 6.93 4.11 9.31
CA LYS A 88 7.71 3.04 9.93
C LYS A 88 9.07 2.90 9.26
N GLN A 89 9.11 2.90 7.93
CA GLN A 89 10.34 2.82 7.17
C GLN A 89 11.26 4.02 7.44
N HIS A 90 10.70 5.20 7.59
CA HIS A 90 11.46 6.39 7.94
C HIS A 90 12.15 6.21 9.30
N GLN A 91 11.43 5.71 10.30
CA GLN A 91 12.00 5.43 11.63
C GLN A 91 13.09 4.37 11.56
N GLU A 92 12.89 3.33 10.76
CA GLU A 92 13.89 2.27 10.58
C GLU A 92 15.14 2.79 9.89
N ILE A 93 14.99 3.65 8.88
CA ILE A 93 16.11 4.28 8.18
C ILE A 93 16.92 5.16 9.14
N GLU A 94 16.26 5.97 9.95
CA GLU A 94 16.94 6.82 10.93
C GLU A 94 17.70 5.98 11.97
N SER A 95 17.09 4.88 12.42
CA SER A 95 17.73 3.95 13.35
C SER A 95 18.97 3.30 12.71
N LEU A 96 18.86 2.86 11.45
CA LEU A 96 19.97 2.26 10.73
C LEU A 96 21.11 3.24 10.49
N LYS A 97 20.79 4.50 10.19
CA LYS A 97 21.81 5.56 10.04
C LYS A 97 22.62 5.74 11.33
N LYS A 98 21.94 5.75 12.47
CA LYS A 98 22.62 5.87 13.78
C LYS A 98 23.52 4.67 14.06
N LYS A 99 23.06 3.48 13.76
CA LYS A 99 23.84 2.24 13.92
C LYS A 99 25.05 2.24 13.00
N PHE A 100 24.88 2.70 11.78
CA PHE A 100 25.96 2.78 10.80
C PHE A 100 27.05 3.77 11.27
N THR A 101 26.64 4.95 11.72
CA THR A 101 27.57 5.96 12.25
C THR A 101 28.35 5.42 13.46
N SER A 102 27.66 4.75 14.37
CA SER A 102 28.29 4.13 15.55
C SER A 102 29.29 3.05 15.13
N LEU A 103 28.95 2.23 14.16
CA LEU A 103 29.85 1.19 13.65
C LEU A 103 31.06 1.79 12.96
N GLU A 104 30.89 2.85 12.16
CA GLU A 104 32.01 3.56 11.53
C GLU A 104 32.99 4.08 12.57
N GLN A 105 32.49 4.69 13.64
CA GLN A 105 33.33 5.19 14.73
C GLN A 105 34.13 4.07 15.39
N LYS A 106 33.51 2.92 15.62
CA LYS A 106 34.18 1.75 16.17
C LYS A 106 35.26 1.21 15.25
N VAL A 107 34.99 1.16 13.96
CA VAL A 107 35.96 0.72 12.95
C VAL A 107 37.13 1.69 12.92
N ASN A 108 36.90 2.99 12.90
CA ASN A 108 37.95 4.01 12.90
C ASN A 108 38.83 3.92 14.13
N GLN A 109 38.24 3.61 15.31
CA GLN A 109 39.00 3.40 16.54
C GLN A 109 39.91 2.19 16.47
N LEU A 110 39.48 1.13 15.77
CA LEU A 110 40.28 -0.07 15.61
C LEU A 110 41.44 0.13 14.62
N ILE A 111 41.28 0.98 13.62
CA ILE A 111 42.27 1.27 12.61
C ILE A 111 43.34 2.24 13.14
N ASN A 112 42.93 3.16 13.96
CA ASN A 112 43.84 4.16 14.58
C ASN A 112 44.37 3.66 15.91
#